data_332e616fc05f4ba231255a6078181636
#
_entry.id   332e616fc05f4ba231255a6078181636
#
_cell.length_a   1.000
_cell.length_b   1.000
_cell.length_c   1.000
_cell.angle_alpha   90.00
_cell.angle_beta   90.00
_cell.angle_gamma   90.00
#
_symmetry.space_group_name_H-M   'P 1'
#
loop_
_entity.id
_entity.type
_entity.pdbx_description
1 polymer ?
#
loop_
_entity_poly.entity_id
_entity_poly.type
_entity_poly.pdbx_seq_one_letter_code
_entity_poly.pdbx_strand_id
1 'polypeptide(L)'
;MKIYEIGTGYTPIPAKVAAATESVVEELTKAFMQKKIDVEVIDISANDRVPNSLPITEVKVPSIFTKSDISLGIIHKVKRVVYSVALALKLKKILKQTNQKPVLHFHNQYNIYFFLKLVKKELRDKAIIAYTNHNGFWSLPFEEAKSTLQSRYFQEIEGMKNADLIFVLNPKMKNNIVENLGIDENKVIRINNGVNTDIYAPLSSEQIEKIKEKLNLKNKRIILQVGSVNENKGQGRAVKMIAPLLRENSDTVFAFAGDIVSQEYYQEVLRTAKEEKVENQVVYLGTFSPGEEMNGLYNIADTAIFVSRYEGFSLACIESISAGVPVVLCSDSLSSFGDGSILTERQDVSDRIRQLLNDGDLLKELKQAARKNAVENFTWSKTAQKYFDNFNI
;
A
#
# COMPACT_ATOMS: atom_id res chain seq x y z
N MET A 1 -15.28 -20.66 -11.64
CA MET A 1 -15.48 -19.98 -10.35
C MET A 1 -15.47 -18.48 -10.62
N LYS A 2 -16.46 -17.74 -10.14
CA LYS A 2 -16.52 -16.28 -10.27
C LYS A 2 -15.98 -15.60 -9.03
N ILE A 3 -15.13 -14.59 -9.20
CA ILE A 3 -14.56 -13.77 -8.12
C ILE A 3 -15.27 -12.41 -8.11
N TYR A 4 -15.74 -12.00 -6.95
CA TYR A 4 -16.24 -10.65 -6.71
C TYR A 4 -15.22 -9.90 -5.85
N GLU A 5 -14.49 -8.95 -6.45
CA GLU A 5 -13.64 -8.01 -5.74
C GLU A 5 -14.48 -6.89 -5.16
N ILE A 6 -14.44 -6.70 -3.86
CA ILE A 6 -15.33 -5.76 -3.16
C ILE A 6 -14.61 -4.44 -2.92
N GLY A 7 -15.04 -3.39 -3.61
CA GLY A 7 -14.55 -2.02 -3.41
C GLY A 7 -14.78 -1.54 -1.98
N THR A 8 -13.90 -0.66 -1.48
CA THR A 8 -13.95 -0.23 -0.08
C THR A 8 -15.13 0.67 0.25
N GLY A 9 -15.62 1.42 -0.74
CA GLY A 9 -16.67 2.45 -0.58
C GLY A 9 -16.13 3.80 -0.05
N TYR A 10 -14.81 3.94 0.05
CA TYR A 10 -14.18 5.24 0.36
C TYR A 10 -14.20 6.16 -0.86
N THR A 11 -13.60 5.70 -1.93
CA THR A 11 -13.59 6.34 -3.24
C THR A 11 -13.90 5.30 -4.30
N PRO A 12 -14.50 5.69 -5.45
CA PRO A 12 -14.76 4.76 -6.55
C PRO A 12 -13.48 4.23 -7.17
N ILE A 13 -13.55 3.02 -7.73
CA ILE A 13 -12.49 2.38 -8.51
C ILE A 13 -12.72 2.62 -10.00
N PRO A 14 -11.73 3.10 -10.78
CA PRO A 14 -10.39 3.57 -10.36
C PRO A 14 -10.44 4.82 -9.50
N ALA A 15 -9.50 4.93 -8.54
CA ALA A 15 -9.45 6.07 -7.65
C ALA A 15 -8.85 7.31 -8.34
N LYS A 16 -9.48 8.49 -8.17
CA LYS A 16 -8.96 9.78 -8.64
C LYS A 16 -7.89 10.37 -7.72
N VAL A 17 -7.80 9.86 -6.51
CA VAL A 17 -6.94 10.35 -5.44
C VAL A 17 -6.07 9.20 -4.94
N ALA A 18 -4.98 9.50 -4.25
CA ALA A 18 -4.12 8.48 -3.67
C ALA A 18 -4.92 7.59 -2.68
N ALA A 19 -5.25 6.38 -3.11
CA ALA A 19 -6.05 5.41 -2.35
C ALA A 19 -5.47 4.01 -2.55
N ALA A 20 -4.56 3.63 -1.68
CA ALA A 20 -3.75 2.42 -1.84
C ALA A 20 -4.58 1.12 -1.98
N THR A 21 -5.64 0.96 -1.18
CA THR A 21 -6.47 -0.24 -1.24
C THR A 21 -7.27 -0.32 -2.54
N GLU A 22 -7.83 0.79 -3.01
CA GLU A 22 -8.54 0.86 -4.28
C GLU A 22 -7.60 0.55 -5.46
N SER A 23 -6.37 1.06 -5.42
CA SER A 23 -5.35 0.73 -6.43
C SER A 23 -5.00 -0.76 -6.41
N VAL A 24 -4.94 -1.38 -5.24
CA VAL A 24 -4.74 -2.85 -5.13
C VAL A 24 -5.89 -3.62 -5.78
N VAL A 25 -7.14 -3.25 -5.48
CA VAL A 25 -8.32 -3.92 -6.07
C VAL A 25 -8.36 -3.74 -7.58
N GLU A 26 -8.04 -2.54 -8.07
CA GLU A 26 -7.97 -2.23 -9.50
C GLU A 26 -6.93 -3.11 -10.21
N GLU A 27 -5.69 -3.09 -9.74
CA GLU A 27 -4.58 -3.80 -10.38
C GLU A 27 -4.75 -5.33 -10.29
N LEU A 28 -5.26 -5.83 -9.16
CA LEU A 28 -5.57 -7.24 -8.98
C LEU A 28 -6.67 -7.68 -9.96
N THR A 29 -7.72 -6.87 -10.12
CA THR A 29 -8.79 -7.13 -11.09
C THR A 29 -8.26 -7.16 -12.52
N LYS A 30 -7.42 -6.19 -12.92
CA LYS A 30 -6.76 -6.19 -14.25
C LYS A 30 -5.94 -7.46 -14.46
N ALA A 31 -5.20 -7.90 -13.45
CA ALA A 31 -4.39 -9.10 -13.52
C ALA A 31 -5.24 -10.38 -13.67
N PHE A 32 -6.37 -10.48 -12.96
CA PHE A 32 -7.34 -11.57 -13.16
C PHE A 32 -7.92 -11.57 -14.58
N MET A 33 -8.31 -10.40 -15.11
CA MET A 33 -8.82 -10.27 -16.48
C MET A 33 -7.78 -10.72 -17.53
N GLN A 34 -6.51 -10.31 -17.36
CA GLN A 34 -5.42 -10.73 -18.24
C GLN A 34 -5.23 -12.25 -18.25
N LYS A 35 -5.47 -12.91 -17.11
CA LYS A 35 -5.44 -14.37 -16.97
C LYS A 35 -6.74 -15.06 -17.41
N LYS A 36 -7.73 -14.32 -17.91
CA LYS A 36 -9.05 -14.82 -18.30
C LYS A 36 -9.81 -15.48 -17.14
N ILE A 37 -9.56 -15.04 -15.92
CA ILE A 37 -10.30 -15.44 -14.73
C ILE A 37 -11.58 -14.61 -14.67
N ASP A 38 -12.73 -15.25 -14.41
CA ASP A 38 -14.02 -14.57 -14.27
C ASP A 38 -14.05 -13.73 -12.99
N VAL A 39 -13.88 -12.44 -13.15
CA VAL A 39 -13.82 -11.46 -12.05
C VAL A 39 -14.77 -10.30 -12.31
N GLU A 40 -15.37 -9.77 -11.25
CA GLU A 40 -16.22 -8.58 -11.28
C GLU A 40 -15.96 -7.74 -10.02
N VAL A 41 -15.86 -6.43 -10.18
CA VAL A 41 -15.75 -5.49 -9.05
C VAL A 41 -17.15 -5.08 -8.62
N ILE A 42 -17.45 -5.18 -7.33
CA ILE A 42 -18.66 -4.59 -6.76
C ILE A 42 -18.27 -3.34 -5.99
N ASP A 43 -18.65 -2.18 -6.50
CA ASP A 43 -18.16 -0.90 -6.01
C ASP A 43 -19.27 0.14 -5.85
N ILE A 44 -18.99 1.20 -5.10
CA ILE A 44 -19.92 2.31 -4.86
C ILE A 44 -20.28 3.02 -6.17
N SER A 45 -21.54 3.38 -6.35
CA SER A 45 -21.94 4.22 -7.49
C SER A 45 -21.30 5.61 -7.42
N ALA A 46 -20.81 6.10 -8.56
CA ALA A 46 -20.18 7.42 -8.66
C ALA A 46 -20.53 8.10 -9.97
N ASN A 47 -20.95 9.38 -9.88
CA ASN A 47 -21.30 10.18 -11.05
C ASN A 47 -20.08 10.64 -11.84
N ASP A 48 -18.92 10.65 -11.21
CA ASP A 48 -17.66 11.17 -11.73
C ASP A 48 -16.57 10.09 -11.81
N ARG A 49 -16.97 8.80 -11.94
CA ARG A 49 -16.05 7.68 -12.09
C ARG A 49 -15.08 7.90 -13.25
N VAL A 50 -13.81 7.61 -13.03
CA VAL A 50 -12.80 7.60 -14.10
C VAL A 50 -13.19 6.57 -15.15
N PRO A 51 -13.20 6.92 -16.46
CA PRO A 51 -13.44 5.94 -17.52
C PRO A 51 -12.46 4.78 -17.45
N ASN A 52 -12.96 3.56 -17.53
CA ASN A 52 -12.15 2.34 -17.42
C ASN A 52 -12.83 1.15 -18.12
N SER A 53 -12.12 0.04 -18.26
CA SER A 53 -12.62 -1.20 -18.87
C SER A 53 -12.90 -2.31 -17.85
N LEU A 54 -12.87 -2.02 -16.56
CA LEU A 54 -13.13 -3.00 -15.51
C LEU A 54 -14.59 -3.46 -15.52
N PRO A 55 -14.89 -4.72 -15.25
CA PRO A 55 -16.26 -5.24 -15.11
C PRO A 55 -16.81 -4.80 -13.74
N ILE A 56 -17.44 -3.62 -13.68
CA ILE A 56 -17.92 -3.03 -12.42
C ILE A 56 -19.43 -3.14 -12.33
N THR A 57 -19.91 -3.74 -11.23
CA THR A 57 -21.31 -3.63 -10.79
C THR A 57 -21.45 -2.63 -9.67
N GLU A 58 -22.20 -1.57 -9.91
CA GLU A 58 -22.40 -0.50 -8.94
C GLU A 58 -23.41 -0.85 -7.84
N VAL A 59 -23.07 -0.44 -6.63
CA VAL A 59 -23.97 -0.39 -5.46
C VAL A 59 -24.50 1.04 -5.32
N LYS A 60 -25.77 1.22 -5.57
CA LYS A 60 -26.43 2.53 -5.48
C LYS A 60 -26.44 3.03 -4.03
N VAL A 61 -26.01 4.28 -3.87
CA VAL A 61 -26.05 5.04 -2.62
C VAL A 61 -26.74 6.39 -2.86
N PRO A 62 -27.20 7.10 -1.82
CA PRO A 62 -27.70 8.46 -1.95
C PRO A 62 -26.71 9.39 -2.69
N SER A 63 -27.23 10.29 -3.52
CA SER A 63 -26.43 11.15 -4.39
C SER A 63 -25.36 11.98 -3.66
N ILE A 64 -25.61 12.32 -2.40
CA ILE A 64 -24.65 13.04 -1.57
C ILE A 64 -23.33 12.25 -1.33
N PHE A 65 -23.34 10.92 -1.54
CA PHE A 65 -22.20 10.03 -1.34
C PHE A 65 -21.52 9.60 -2.65
N THR A 66 -21.99 10.09 -3.80
CA THR A 66 -21.48 9.66 -5.12
C THR A 66 -20.27 10.47 -5.62
N LYS A 67 -19.78 11.43 -4.85
CA LYS A 67 -18.55 12.18 -5.17
C LYS A 67 -17.30 11.43 -4.77
N SER A 68 -16.26 11.60 -5.57
CA SER A 68 -14.95 10.95 -5.39
C SER A 68 -14.01 11.71 -4.43
N ASP A 69 -14.55 12.46 -3.48
CA ASP A 69 -13.74 13.17 -2.49
C ASP A 69 -13.38 12.28 -1.29
N ILE A 70 -12.20 12.45 -0.75
CA ILE A 70 -11.79 11.87 0.54
C ILE A 70 -11.79 13.00 1.58
N SER A 71 -12.95 13.29 2.18
CA SER A 71 -12.97 14.11 3.39
C SER A 71 -13.07 13.21 4.63
N LEU A 72 -12.27 13.48 5.66
CA LEU A 72 -12.19 12.64 6.88
C LEU A 72 -13.28 12.95 7.91
N GLY A 73 -14.38 13.61 7.54
CA GLY A 73 -15.45 14.02 8.44
C GLY A 73 -16.46 12.94 8.80
N ILE A 74 -17.44 13.33 9.64
CA ILE A 74 -18.57 12.47 10.06
C ILE A 74 -19.34 11.93 8.85
N ILE A 75 -19.48 12.73 7.79
CA ILE A 75 -20.16 12.34 6.55
C ILE A 75 -19.54 11.10 5.93
N HIS A 76 -18.22 10.95 5.97
CA HIS A 76 -17.54 9.76 5.46
C HIS A 76 -17.76 8.51 6.31
N LYS A 77 -17.91 8.66 7.64
CA LYS A 77 -18.30 7.53 8.50
C LYS A 77 -19.69 7.04 8.13
N VAL A 78 -20.63 7.97 7.89
CA VAL A 78 -22.00 7.64 7.46
C VAL A 78 -21.98 7.02 6.06
N LYS A 79 -21.25 7.60 5.10
CA LYS A 79 -21.06 7.05 3.75
C LYS A 79 -20.64 5.57 3.79
N ARG A 80 -19.63 5.23 4.60
CA ARG A 80 -19.14 3.85 4.74
C ARG A 80 -20.22 2.91 5.25
N VAL A 81 -20.95 3.30 6.29
CA VAL A 81 -22.04 2.46 6.85
C VAL A 81 -23.14 2.26 5.82
N VAL A 82 -23.60 3.34 5.17
CA VAL A 82 -24.64 3.29 4.14
C VAL A 82 -24.22 2.39 2.98
N TYR A 83 -23.00 2.57 2.48
CA TYR A 83 -22.45 1.72 1.42
C TYR A 83 -22.37 0.26 1.86
N SER A 84 -21.83 -0.03 3.04
CA SER A 84 -21.66 -1.40 3.53
C SER A 84 -22.98 -2.13 3.72
N VAL A 85 -24.03 -1.42 4.17
CA VAL A 85 -25.39 -1.98 4.27
C VAL A 85 -25.96 -2.27 2.88
N ALA A 86 -25.88 -1.31 1.95
CA ALA A 86 -26.36 -1.48 0.58
C ALA A 86 -25.62 -2.62 -0.15
N LEU A 87 -24.29 -2.70 0.04
CA LEU A 87 -23.44 -3.77 -0.44
C LEU A 87 -23.90 -5.14 0.09
N ALA A 88 -24.13 -5.26 1.40
CA ALA A 88 -24.59 -6.52 2.00
C ALA A 88 -25.92 -6.99 1.40
N LEU A 89 -26.84 -6.07 1.13
CA LEU A 89 -28.12 -6.37 0.47
C LEU A 89 -27.92 -6.78 -1.01
N LYS A 90 -27.00 -6.15 -1.72
CA LYS A 90 -26.63 -6.51 -3.09
C LYS A 90 -26.02 -7.92 -3.14
N LEU A 91 -25.06 -8.21 -2.25
CA LEU A 91 -24.43 -9.53 -2.15
C LEU A 91 -25.44 -10.62 -1.77
N LYS A 92 -26.35 -10.32 -0.84
CA LYS A 92 -27.48 -11.22 -0.50
C LYS A 92 -28.32 -11.57 -1.73
N LYS A 93 -28.60 -10.61 -2.63
CA LYS A 93 -29.32 -10.87 -3.88
C LYS A 93 -28.52 -11.75 -4.82
N ILE A 94 -27.22 -11.47 -5.00
CA ILE A 94 -26.32 -12.28 -5.82
C ILE A 94 -26.31 -13.73 -5.33
N LEU A 95 -26.10 -13.95 -4.02
CA LEU A 95 -26.05 -15.31 -3.43
C LEU A 95 -27.35 -16.09 -3.51
N LYS A 96 -28.50 -15.41 -3.61
CA LYS A 96 -29.78 -16.06 -3.85
C LYS A 96 -29.94 -16.56 -5.29
N GLN A 97 -29.26 -15.95 -6.23
CA GLN A 97 -29.39 -16.20 -7.66
C GLN A 97 -28.26 -17.06 -8.24
N THR A 98 -27.17 -17.24 -7.49
CA THR A 98 -26.03 -18.02 -7.98
C THR A 98 -26.24 -19.52 -7.85
N ASN A 99 -25.83 -20.26 -8.88
CA ASN A 99 -25.79 -21.72 -8.89
C ASN A 99 -24.35 -22.26 -8.69
N GLN A 100 -23.35 -21.38 -8.67
CA GLN A 100 -21.96 -21.72 -8.42
C GLN A 100 -21.49 -21.06 -7.13
N LYS A 101 -20.51 -21.65 -6.46
CA LYS A 101 -19.91 -21.08 -5.25
C LYS A 101 -18.93 -19.98 -5.64
N PRO A 102 -19.30 -18.67 -5.55
CA PRO A 102 -18.41 -17.58 -5.88
C PRO A 102 -17.44 -17.30 -4.74
N VAL A 103 -16.36 -16.56 -5.04
CA VAL A 103 -15.53 -15.91 -4.03
C VAL A 103 -16.05 -14.50 -3.80
N LEU A 104 -16.23 -14.11 -2.56
CA LEU A 104 -16.46 -12.73 -2.13
C LEU A 104 -15.19 -12.24 -1.45
N HIS A 105 -14.39 -11.45 -2.15
CA HIS A 105 -13.10 -10.98 -1.66
C HIS A 105 -13.22 -9.56 -1.10
N PHE A 106 -13.16 -9.44 0.21
CA PHE A 106 -13.31 -8.19 0.95
C PHE A 106 -11.96 -7.55 1.25
N HIS A 107 -11.90 -6.21 1.17
CA HIS A 107 -10.71 -5.40 1.45
C HIS A 107 -10.96 -4.34 2.54
N ASN A 108 -12.15 -4.33 3.13
CA ASN A 108 -12.53 -3.33 4.13
C ASN A 108 -13.33 -3.95 5.28
N GLN A 109 -13.00 -3.54 6.51
CA GLN A 109 -13.59 -4.05 7.75
C GLN A 109 -15.11 -3.82 7.84
N TYR A 110 -15.61 -2.66 7.40
CA TYR A 110 -17.04 -2.36 7.47
C TYR A 110 -17.83 -3.26 6.54
N ASN A 111 -17.32 -3.48 5.33
CA ASN A 111 -17.99 -4.25 4.29
C ASN A 111 -18.22 -5.70 4.74
N ILE A 112 -17.17 -6.37 5.21
CA ILE A 112 -17.29 -7.75 5.71
C ILE A 112 -18.14 -7.80 6.97
N TYR A 113 -18.00 -6.86 7.90
CA TYR A 113 -18.78 -6.83 9.13
C TYR A 113 -20.28 -6.72 8.87
N PHE A 114 -20.72 -5.75 8.06
CA PHE A 114 -22.14 -5.59 7.74
C PHE A 114 -22.69 -6.76 6.91
N PHE A 115 -21.88 -7.33 6.01
CA PHE A 115 -22.25 -8.55 5.31
C PHE A 115 -22.50 -9.70 6.29
N LEU A 116 -21.63 -9.94 7.25
CA LEU A 116 -21.78 -10.98 8.26
C LEU A 116 -23.03 -10.76 9.16
N LYS A 117 -23.35 -9.51 9.47
CA LYS A 117 -24.52 -9.18 10.32
C LYS A 117 -25.87 -9.26 9.58
N LEU A 118 -25.90 -8.93 8.29
CA LEU A 118 -27.15 -8.78 7.53
C LEU A 118 -27.50 -9.98 6.63
N VAL A 119 -26.53 -10.85 6.37
CA VAL A 119 -26.71 -12.06 5.54
C VAL A 119 -26.63 -13.28 6.42
N LYS A 120 -27.69 -14.10 6.42
CA LYS A 120 -27.78 -15.32 7.21
C LYS A 120 -26.69 -16.33 6.83
N LYS A 121 -26.25 -17.12 7.79
CA LYS A 121 -25.15 -18.10 7.62
C LYS A 121 -25.41 -19.05 6.46
N GLU A 122 -26.62 -19.62 6.35
CA GLU A 122 -26.98 -20.59 5.31
C GLU A 122 -26.84 -20.01 3.89
N LEU A 123 -26.94 -18.70 3.75
CA LEU A 123 -26.74 -18.03 2.47
C LEU A 123 -25.26 -17.68 2.25
N ARG A 124 -24.53 -17.33 3.31
CA ARG A 124 -23.08 -17.06 3.26
C ARG A 124 -22.30 -18.32 2.89
N ASP A 125 -22.71 -19.49 3.37
CA ASP A 125 -22.09 -20.79 3.10
C ASP A 125 -22.13 -21.17 1.60
N LYS A 126 -22.90 -20.43 0.79
CA LYS A 126 -22.90 -20.55 -0.68
C LYS A 126 -21.72 -19.84 -1.36
N ALA A 127 -20.87 -19.13 -0.63
CA ALA A 127 -19.70 -18.45 -1.14
C ALA A 127 -18.44 -18.84 -0.37
N ILE A 128 -17.28 -18.56 -0.93
CA ILE A 128 -16.01 -18.48 -0.19
C ILE A 128 -15.85 -17.03 0.24
N ILE A 129 -15.73 -16.81 1.55
CA ILE A 129 -15.53 -15.47 2.12
C ILE A 129 -14.04 -15.27 2.33
N ALA A 130 -13.44 -14.42 1.51
CA ALA A 130 -12.03 -14.05 1.58
C ALA A 130 -11.87 -12.62 2.10
N TYR A 131 -10.86 -12.37 2.90
CA TYR A 131 -10.55 -11.05 3.43
C TYR A 131 -9.05 -10.74 3.30
N THR A 132 -8.69 -9.68 2.60
CA THR A 132 -7.32 -9.15 2.61
C THR A 132 -7.19 -8.04 3.64
N ASN A 133 -6.32 -8.26 4.61
CA ASN A 133 -6.02 -7.28 5.65
C ASN A 133 -4.94 -6.30 5.18
N HIS A 134 -5.33 -5.02 5.01
CA HIS A 134 -4.43 -3.92 4.63
C HIS A 134 -3.98 -3.08 5.84
N ASN A 135 -4.43 -3.43 7.04
CA ASN A 135 -4.23 -2.63 8.24
C ASN A 135 -2.83 -2.85 8.85
N GLY A 136 -1.94 -1.89 8.64
CA GLY A 136 -0.56 -1.95 9.16
C GLY A 136 -0.44 -2.06 10.68
N PHE A 137 -1.47 -1.73 11.47
CA PHE A 137 -1.44 -1.90 12.93
C PHE A 137 -1.18 -3.35 13.35
N TRP A 138 -1.53 -4.33 12.51
CA TRP A 138 -1.20 -5.73 12.75
C TRP A 138 0.29 -6.08 12.61
N SER A 139 1.11 -5.14 12.13
CA SER A 139 2.57 -5.30 12.09
C SER A 139 3.28 -4.83 13.36
N LEU A 140 2.59 -4.11 14.24
CA LEU A 140 3.12 -3.69 15.55
C LEU A 140 3.14 -4.86 16.53
N PRO A 141 3.98 -4.80 17.58
CA PRO A 141 3.84 -5.69 18.73
C PRO A 141 2.40 -5.65 19.24
N PHE A 142 1.79 -6.83 19.45
CA PHE A 142 0.34 -6.90 19.70
C PHE A 142 -0.10 -6.09 20.92
N GLU A 143 0.67 -6.11 22.01
CA GLU A 143 0.33 -5.35 23.23
C GLU A 143 0.31 -3.84 23.00
N GLU A 144 1.12 -3.32 22.08
CA GLU A 144 1.09 -1.91 21.67
C GLU A 144 -0.17 -1.59 20.84
N ALA A 145 -0.55 -2.49 19.92
CA ALA A 145 -1.66 -2.29 19.00
C ALA A 145 -3.03 -2.65 19.59
N LYS A 146 -3.09 -3.51 20.61
CA LYS A 146 -4.27 -4.18 21.15
C LYS A 146 -5.45 -3.24 21.44
N SER A 147 -5.20 -2.17 22.19
CA SER A 147 -6.26 -1.21 22.53
C SER A 147 -6.88 -0.58 21.27
N THR A 148 -6.06 -0.19 20.31
CA THR A 148 -6.50 0.39 19.04
C THR A 148 -7.22 -0.65 18.18
N LEU A 149 -6.70 -1.86 18.08
CA LEU A 149 -7.31 -2.95 17.31
C LEU A 149 -8.70 -3.30 17.89
N GLN A 150 -8.82 -3.44 19.21
CA GLN A 150 -10.08 -3.79 19.86
C GLN A 150 -11.12 -2.67 19.83
N SER A 151 -10.71 -1.40 19.86
CA SER A 151 -11.64 -0.27 19.87
C SER A 151 -12.01 0.26 18.48
N ARG A 152 -11.05 0.39 17.56
CA ARG A 152 -11.25 0.99 16.24
C ARG A 152 -11.40 -0.02 15.11
N TYR A 153 -10.90 -1.25 15.30
CA TYR A 153 -10.84 -2.29 14.28
C TYR A 153 -11.54 -3.59 14.70
N PHE A 154 -12.47 -3.52 15.66
CA PHE A 154 -13.22 -4.71 16.11
C PHE A 154 -14.03 -5.35 14.97
N GLN A 155 -14.49 -4.56 13.98
CA GLN A 155 -15.17 -5.08 12.80
C GLN A 155 -14.24 -5.94 11.94
N GLU A 156 -12.98 -5.58 11.87
CA GLU A 156 -11.96 -6.35 11.17
C GLU A 156 -11.69 -7.68 11.87
N ILE A 157 -11.58 -7.65 13.20
CA ILE A 157 -11.42 -8.87 14.02
C ILE A 157 -12.61 -9.82 13.81
N GLU A 158 -13.83 -9.31 13.88
CA GLU A 158 -15.04 -10.11 13.63
C GLU A 158 -15.07 -10.63 12.18
N GLY A 159 -14.65 -9.82 11.21
CA GLY A 159 -14.53 -10.21 9.82
C GLY A 159 -13.59 -11.40 9.65
N MET A 160 -12.37 -11.29 10.16
CA MET A 160 -11.36 -12.34 10.06
C MET A 160 -11.77 -13.64 10.75
N LYS A 161 -12.36 -13.59 11.95
CA LYS A 161 -12.85 -14.78 12.65
C LYS A 161 -13.91 -15.56 11.88
N ASN A 162 -14.62 -14.91 10.97
CA ASN A 162 -15.71 -15.51 10.20
C ASN A 162 -15.38 -15.69 8.70
N ALA A 163 -14.18 -15.31 8.25
CA ALA A 163 -13.73 -15.57 6.90
C ALA A 163 -13.25 -17.02 6.72
N ASP A 164 -13.39 -17.53 5.51
CA ASP A 164 -12.83 -18.82 5.11
C ASP A 164 -11.32 -18.70 4.83
N LEU A 165 -10.91 -17.57 4.22
CA LEU A 165 -9.54 -17.25 3.87
C LEU A 165 -9.19 -15.83 4.33
N ILE A 166 -8.01 -15.67 4.91
CA ILE A 166 -7.47 -14.38 5.35
C ILE A 166 -6.13 -14.18 4.67
N PHE A 167 -6.02 -13.11 3.90
CA PHE A 167 -4.77 -12.74 3.27
C PHE A 167 -4.10 -11.60 4.03
N VAL A 168 -2.80 -11.76 4.26
CA VAL A 168 -1.97 -10.79 4.98
C VAL A 168 -0.73 -10.45 4.16
N LEU A 169 -0.18 -9.26 4.37
CA LEU A 169 0.81 -8.68 3.48
C LEU A 169 2.25 -8.89 3.96
N ASN A 170 2.43 -9.28 5.23
CA ASN A 170 3.76 -9.55 5.78
C ASN A 170 3.72 -10.60 6.91
N PRO A 171 4.87 -11.18 7.30
CA PRO A 171 4.92 -12.22 8.33
C PRO A 171 4.47 -11.76 9.71
N LYS A 172 4.76 -10.50 10.12
CA LYS A 172 4.37 -9.96 11.43
C LYS A 172 2.85 -9.91 11.58
N MET A 173 2.14 -9.52 10.50
CA MET A 173 0.67 -9.55 10.47
C MET A 173 0.14 -10.98 10.63
N LYS A 174 0.71 -11.97 9.93
CA LYS A 174 0.32 -13.37 10.04
C LYS A 174 0.45 -13.84 11.50
N ASN A 175 1.62 -13.69 12.07
CA ASN A 175 1.90 -14.14 13.43
C ASN A 175 0.95 -13.51 14.45
N ASN A 176 0.79 -12.17 14.39
CA ASN A 176 -0.10 -11.46 15.30
C ASN A 176 -1.57 -11.91 15.20
N ILE A 177 -2.07 -12.16 13.99
CA ILE A 177 -3.46 -12.61 13.78
C ILE A 177 -3.65 -14.04 14.29
N VAL A 178 -2.74 -14.95 13.95
CA VAL A 178 -2.80 -16.37 14.38
C VAL A 178 -2.70 -16.46 15.90
N GLU A 179 -1.65 -15.90 16.49
CA GLU A 179 -1.35 -16.04 17.91
C GLU A 179 -2.37 -15.35 18.82
N ASN A 180 -2.87 -14.18 18.43
CA ASN A 180 -3.69 -13.36 19.32
C ASN A 180 -5.21 -13.44 19.07
N LEU A 181 -5.63 -13.95 17.92
CA LEU A 181 -7.06 -14.17 17.64
C LEU A 181 -7.48 -15.63 17.72
N GLY A 182 -6.54 -16.57 17.86
CA GLY A 182 -6.80 -18.00 17.87
C GLY A 182 -7.39 -18.51 16.54
N ILE A 183 -6.99 -17.88 15.42
CA ILE A 183 -7.41 -18.29 14.08
C ILE A 183 -6.50 -19.38 13.56
N ASP A 184 -7.07 -20.40 12.92
CA ASP A 184 -6.31 -21.47 12.28
C ASP A 184 -5.28 -20.91 11.30
N GLU A 185 -4.03 -21.27 11.50
CA GLU A 185 -2.90 -20.80 10.67
C GLU A 185 -3.09 -21.10 9.18
N ASN A 186 -3.74 -22.22 8.84
CA ASN A 186 -4.00 -22.62 7.46
C ASN A 186 -4.95 -21.67 6.74
N LYS A 187 -5.76 -20.90 7.48
CA LYS A 187 -6.63 -19.87 6.91
C LYS A 187 -5.92 -18.54 6.68
N VAL A 188 -4.73 -18.33 7.28
CA VAL A 188 -4.00 -17.06 7.21
C VAL A 188 -2.83 -17.19 6.26
N ILE A 189 -3.00 -16.68 5.07
CA ILE A 189 -2.09 -16.86 3.93
C ILE A 189 -1.38 -15.54 3.63
N ARG A 190 -0.06 -15.57 3.52
CA ARG A 190 0.71 -14.39 3.14
C ARG A 190 0.76 -14.25 1.63
N ILE A 191 0.22 -13.14 1.11
CA ILE A 191 0.34 -12.73 -0.29
C ILE A 191 0.76 -11.27 -0.35
N ASN A 192 1.90 -10.99 -0.97
CA ASN A 192 2.37 -9.64 -1.19
C ASN A 192 1.57 -8.97 -2.32
N ASN A 193 1.38 -7.65 -2.24
CA ASN A 193 0.88 -6.88 -3.37
C ASN A 193 1.87 -6.93 -4.54
N GLY A 194 1.36 -6.70 -5.73
CA GLY A 194 2.16 -6.54 -6.94
C GLY A 194 2.59 -5.11 -7.19
N VAL A 195 3.37 -4.95 -8.25
CA VAL A 195 3.73 -3.66 -8.85
C VAL A 195 3.57 -3.76 -10.36
N ASN A 196 3.20 -2.65 -11.01
CA ASN A 196 3.20 -2.56 -12.46
C ASN A 196 4.62 -2.29 -12.97
N THR A 197 5.30 -3.35 -13.36
CA THR A 197 6.70 -3.30 -13.79
C THR A 197 6.91 -2.62 -15.14
N ASP A 198 5.87 -2.39 -15.92
CA ASP A 198 5.97 -1.66 -17.20
C ASP A 198 5.95 -0.15 -16.96
N ILE A 199 5.20 0.31 -15.97
CA ILE A 199 5.13 1.71 -15.56
C ILE A 199 6.35 2.07 -14.69
N TYR A 200 6.56 1.30 -13.61
CA TYR A 200 7.68 1.52 -12.69
C TYR A 200 8.90 0.76 -13.21
N ALA A 201 9.70 1.43 -14.01
CA ALA A 201 10.86 0.88 -14.71
C ALA A 201 12.03 1.87 -14.73
N PRO A 202 13.28 1.38 -14.88
CA PRO A 202 14.41 2.25 -15.05
C PRO A 202 14.28 3.17 -16.27
N LEU A 203 14.62 4.45 -16.09
CA LEU A 203 14.67 5.46 -17.14
C LEU A 203 16.11 5.62 -17.69
N SER A 204 16.25 6.22 -18.86
CA SER A 204 17.56 6.59 -19.40
C SER A 204 18.20 7.73 -18.60
N SER A 205 19.52 7.79 -18.59
CA SER A 205 20.26 8.86 -17.91
C SER A 205 19.83 10.26 -18.37
N GLU A 206 19.51 10.42 -19.66
CA GLU A 206 19.03 11.70 -20.20
C GLU A 206 17.66 12.11 -19.60
N GLN A 207 16.73 11.16 -19.45
CA GLN A 207 15.45 11.41 -18.82
C GLN A 207 15.61 11.77 -17.34
N ILE A 208 16.47 11.04 -16.63
CA ILE A 208 16.77 11.29 -15.21
C ILE A 208 17.34 12.70 -15.02
N GLU A 209 18.34 13.10 -15.84
CA GLU A 209 18.92 14.43 -15.73
C GLU A 209 17.91 15.56 -16.02
N LYS A 210 17.02 15.39 -17.01
CA LYS A 210 15.94 16.35 -17.27
C LYS A 210 15.00 16.50 -16.07
N ILE A 211 14.68 15.40 -15.39
CA ILE A 211 13.82 15.43 -14.20
C ILE A 211 14.55 16.11 -13.03
N LYS A 212 15.82 15.76 -12.80
CA LYS A 212 16.66 16.42 -11.77
C LYS A 212 16.75 17.93 -12.01
N GLU A 213 16.92 18.34 -13.25
CA GLU A 213 16.99 19.77 -13.61
C GLU A 213 15.68 20.50 -13.33
N LYS A 214 14.53 19.91 -13.73
CA LYS A 214 13.19 20.44 -13.44
C LYS A 214 12.92 20.59 -11.94
N LEU A 215 13.46 19.70 -11.12
CA LEU A 215 13.30 19.70 -9.67
C LEU A 215 14.40 20.48 -8.92
N ASN A 216 15.31 21.15 -9.63
CA ASN A 216 16.47 21.86 -9.07
C ASN A 216 17.41 20.94 -8.25
N LEU A 217 17.56 19.68 -8.68
CA LEU A 217 18.38 18.65 -8.02
C LEU A 217 19.56 18.20 -8.89
N LYS A 218 19.94 18.99 -9.92
CA LYS A 218 21.06 18.69 -10.80
C LYS A 218 22.34 18.53 -9.99
N ASN A 219 23.15 17.54 -10.34
CA ASN A 219 24.42 17.21 -9.67
C ASN A 219 24.27 16.84 -8.17
N LYS A 220 23.05 16.50 -7.71
CA LYS A 220 22.84 16.03 -6.34
C LYS A 220 22.76 14.51 -6.29
N ARG A 221 23.29 13.93 -5.22
CA ARG A 221 22.97 12.57 -4.77
C ARG A 221 21.69 12.62 -3.95
N ILE A 222 20.75 11.72 -4.22
CA ILE A 222 19.40 11.84 -3.69
C ILE A 222 19.04 10.60 -2.87
N ILE A 223 18.76 10.83 -1.58
CA ILE A 223 18.11 9.87 -0.69
C ILE A 223 16.63 10.22 -0.69
N LEU A 224 15.77 9.34 -1.21
CA LEU A 224 14.36 9.62 -1.42
C LEU A 224 13.47 8.92 -0.39
N GLN A 225 12.44 9.62 0.10
CA GLN A 225 11.34 8.99 0.83
C GLN A 225 10.00 9.38 0.21
N VAL A 226 9.22 8.40 -0.25
CA VAL A 226 7.88 8.61 -0.80
C VAL A 226 6.82 8.11 0.17
N GLY A 227 5.82 8.95 0.42
CA GLY A 227 4.67 8.63 1.28
C GLY A 227 4.09 9.87 1.92
N SER A 228 2.85 9.77 2.39
CA SER A 228 2.16 10.87 3.09
C SER A 228 3.01 11.43 4.22
N VAL A 229 3.06 12.75 4.35
CA VAL A 229 3.85 13.42 5.41
C VAL A 229 3.07 13.36 6.71
N ASN A 230 3.45 12.42 7.57
CA ASN A 230 2.85 12.18 8.87
C ASN A 230 3.79 11.41 9.81
N GLU A 231 3.48 11.40 11.09
CA GLU A 231 4.29 10.77 12.14
C GLU A 231 4.58 9.28 11.88
N ASN A 232 3.61 8.53 11.32
CA ASN A 232 3.81 7.12 11.01
C ASN A 232 4.92 6.91 9.97
N LYS A 233 4.90 7.68 8.87
CA LYS A 233 5.91 7.59 7.79
C LYS A 233 7.29 8.07 8.24
N GLY A 234 7.35 9.03 9.18
CA GLY A 234 8.54 9.34 9.95
C GLY A 234 9.60 10.12 9.20
N GLN A 235 9.25 11.10 8.36
CA GLN A 235 10.22 11.94 7.64
C GLN A 235 11.19 12.64 8.62
N GLY A 236 10.69 13.15 9.76
CA GLY A 236 11.53 13.72 10.80
C GLY A 236 12.50 12.72 11.43
N ARG A 237 12.06 11.44 11.60
CA ARG A 237 12.97 10.36 12.02
C ARG A 237 14.06 10.09 10.99
N ALA A 238 13.70 10.06 9.70
CA ALA A 238 14.67 9.89 8.62
C ALA A 238 15.72 11.00 8.66
N VAL A 239 15.30 12.27 8.80
CA VAL A 239 16.24 13.41 8.92
C VAL A 239 17.23 13.18 10.06
N LYS A 240 16.75 12.84 11.28
CA LYS A 240 17.65 12.57 12.43
C LYS A 240 18.64 11.44 12.16
N MET A 241 18.18 10.35 11.53
CA MET A 241 19.04 9.20 11.25
C MET A 241 20.15 9.52 10.25
N ILE A 242 19.86 10.32 9.22
CA ILE A 242 20.81 10.57 8.13
C ILE A 242 21.52 11.93 8.23
N ALA A 243 21.18 12.77 9.21
CA ALA A 243 21.80 14.08 9.39
C ALA A 243 23.35 14.03 9.49
N PRO A 244 23.98 13.05 10.17
CA PRO A 244 25.44 12.92 10.14
C PRO A 244 25.98 12.77 8.72
N LEU A 245 25.36 11.92 7.91
CA LEU A 245 25.75 11.70 6.52
C LEU A 245 25.58 12.97 5.66
N LEU A 246 24.48 13.69 5.84
CA LEU A 246 24.20 14.93 5.10
C LEU A 246 25.25 16.01 5.42
N ARG A 247 25.61 16.18 6.70
CA ARG A 247 26.66 17.15 7.11
C ARG A 247 28.03 16.86 6.52
N GLU A 248 28.35 15.58 6.31
CA GLU A 248 29.61 15.15 5.70
C GLU A 248 29.64 15.37 4.16
N ASN A 249 28.47 15.46 3.52
CA ASN A 249 28.33 15.44 2.06
C ASN A 249 27.38 16.53 1.56
N SER A 250 27.93 17.69 1.23
CA SER A 250 27.15 18.87 0.80
C SER A 250 26.41 18.70 -0.55
N ASP A 251 26.79 17.72 -1.35
CA ASP A 251 26.14 17.34 -2.60
C ASP A 251 24.99 16.35 -2.43
N THR A 252 24.81 15.80 -1.21
CA THR A 252 23.75 14.84 -0.90
C THR A 252 22.54 15.55 -0.31
N VAL A 253 21.35 15.19 -0.78
CA VAL A 253 20.08 15.72 -0.29
C VAL A 253 19.14 14.59 0.15
N PHE A 254 18.38 14.86 1.18
CA PHE A 254 17.19 14.08 1.53
C PHE A 254 15.97 14.73 0.90
N ALA A 255 15.41 14.07 -0.09
CA ALA A 255 14.17 14.50 -0.75
C ALA A 255 12.99 13.66 -0.26
N PHE A 256 11.86 14.29 0.00
CA PHE A 256 10.65 13.56 0.33
C PHE A 256 9.44 14.12 -0.41
N ALA A 257 8.49 13.23 -0.74
CA ALA A 257 7.30 13.55 -1.52
C ALA A 257 6.06 12.83 -1.01
N GLY A 258 4.91 13.48 -1.12
CA GLY A 258 3.59 12.96 -0.75
C GLY A 258 2.71 14.01 -0.09
N ASP A 259 1.43 13.69 0.09
CA ASP A 259 0.46 14.61 0.68
C ASP A 259 0.81 14.96 2.13
N ILE A 260 0.74 16.23 2.49
CA ILE A 260 0.87 16.68 3.87
C ILE A 260 -0.45 16.40 4.61
N VAL A 261 -0.49 15.30 5.35
CA VAL A 261 -1.65 14.90 6.16
C VAL A 261 -1.72 15.69 7.47
N SER A 262 -0.55 16.04 8.02
CA SER A 262 -0.43 16.86 9.23
C SER A 262 0.51 18.02 8.95
N GLN A 263 -0.03 19.22 8.92
CA GLN A 263 0.75 20.44 8.77
C GLN A 263 1.68 20.67 9.97
N GLU A 264 1.22 20.30 11.17
CA GLU A 264 2.03 20.38 12.39
C GLU A 264 3.26 19.49 12.29
N TYR A 265 3.08 18.23 11.85
CA TYR A 265 4.18 17.30 11.64
C TYR A 265 5.15 17.76 10.54
N TYR A 266 4.63 18.33 9.46
CA TYR A 266 5.48 18.91 8.43
C TYR A 266 6.38 20.02 8.98
N GLN A 267 5.83 20.92 9.81
CA GLN A 267 6.64 21.96 10.48
C GLN A 267 7.65 21.34 11.46
N GLU A 268 7.32 20.23 12.12
CA GLU A 268 8.26 19.48 12.95
C GLU A 268 9.44 18.93 12.12
N VAL A 269 9.18 18.38 10.91
CA VAL A 269 10.25 17.89 10.01
C VAL A 269 11.22 19.02 9.67
N LEU A 270 10.70 20.21 9.31
CA LEU A 270 11.53 21.38 8.98
C LEU A 270 12.33 21.87 10.20
N ARG A 271 11.71 21.91 11.38
CA ARG A 271 12.40 22.26 12.63
C ARG A 271 13.51 21.27 12.94
N THR A 272 13.24 19.96 12.80
CA THR A 272 14.25 18.91 12.98
C THR A 272 15.44 19.11 12.03
N ALA A 273 15.18 19.41 10.76
CA ALA A 273 16.26 19.68 9.80
C ALA A 273 17.14 20.86 10.22
N LYS A 274 16.55 21.91 10.77
CA LYS A 274 17.27 23.08 11.30
C LYS A 274 18.07 22.75 12.55
N GLU A 275 17.49 22.02 13.50
CA GLU A 275 18.15 21.55 14.73
C GLU A 275 19.38 20.70 14.41
N GLU A 276 19.25 19.82 13.39
CA GLU A 276 20.32 18.98 12.90
C GLU A 276 21.31 19.72 11.95
N LYS A 277 21.07 21.00 11.64
CA LYS A 277 21.90 21.85 10.74
C LYS A 277 22.03 21.29 9.33
N VAL A 278 20.92 20.76 8.79
CA VAL A 278 20.83 20.18 7.44
C VAL A 278 19.65 20.73 6.64
N GLU A 279 19.08 21.86 7.05
CA GLU A 279 17.89 22.48 6.44
C GLU A 279 18.05 22.74 4.93
N ASN A 280 19.25 23.02 4.44
CA ASN A 280 19.55 23.25 3.03
C ASN A 280 19.65 21.95 2.21
N GLN A 281 19.67 20.80 2.87
CA GLN A 281 19.76 19.47 2.25
C GLN A 281 18.50 18.63 2.44
N VAL A 282 17.45 19.18 3.07
CA VAL A 282 16.15 18.52 3.26
C VAL A 282 15.13 19.21 2.38
N VAL A 283 14.61 18.50 1.37
CA VAL A 283 13.79 19.06 0.30
C VAL A 283 12.44 18.37 0.23
N TYR A 284 11.36 19.12 0.39
CA TYR A 284 10.01 18.64 0.08
C TYR A 284 9.69 18.90 -1.39
N LEU A 285 9.37 17.85 -2.11
CA LEU A 285 9.13 17.89 -3.55
C LEU A 285 7.65 18.03 -3.94
N GLY A 286 6.74 18.04 -2.95
CA GLY A 286 5.31 18.09 -3.24
C GLY A 286 4.69 16.71 -3.47
N THR A 287 3.62 16.70 -4.26
CA THR A 287 2.86 15.50 -4.62
C THR A 287 3.06 15.16 -6.09
N PHE A 288 3.02 13.87 -6.40
CA PHE A 288 3.20 13.35 -7.75
C PHE A 288 2.04 12.42 -8.09
N SER A 289 1.59 12.46 -9.34
CA SER A 289 0.56 11.56 -9.82
C SER A 289 1.09 10.13 -9.91
N PRO A 290 0.30 9.11 -9.52
CA PRO A 290 0.68 7.72 -9.76
C PRO A 290 0.97 7.45 -11.24
N GLY A 291 1.91 6.55 -11.50
CA GLY A 291 2.30 6.19 -12.86
C GLY A 291 3.61 6.85 -13.30
N GLU A 292 3.66 7.41 -14.51
CA GLU A 292 4.91 7.90 -15.11
C GLU A 292 5.59 9.02 -14.31
N GLU A 293 4.80 9.95 -13.76
CA GLU A 293 5.35 11.05 -12.97
C GLU A 293 6.02 10.53 -11.69
N MET A 294 5.36 9.60 -11.00
CA MET A 294 5.91 8.94 -9.81
C MET A 294 7.13 8.06 -10.17
N ASN A 295 7.09 7.36 -11.32
CA ASN A 295 8.26 6.62 -11.79
C ASN A 295 9.46 7.54 -12.04
N GLY A 296 9.22 8.71 -12.61
CA GLY A 296 10.27 9.73 -12.77
C GLY A 296 10.89 10.15 -11.44
N LEU A 297 10.05 10.33 -10.41
CA LEU A 297 10.52 10.66 -9.06
C LEU A 297 11.38 9.55 -8.46
N TYR A 298 10.99 8.28 -8.58
CA TYR A 298 11.85 7.18 -8.10
C TYR A 298 13.19 7.17 -8.82
N ASN A 299 13.21 7.31 -10.14
CA ASN A 299 14.41 7.19 -10.95
C ASN A 299 15.48 8.26 -10.69
N ILE A 300 15.14 9.42 -10.11
CA ILE A 300 16.16 10.41 -9.74
C ILE A 300 16.95 10.01 -8.49
N ALA A 301 16.49 9.02 -7.72
CA ALA A 301 17.10 8.63 -6.46
C ALA A 301 18.31 7.69 -6.66
N ASP A 302 19.31 7.86 -5.83
CA ASP A 302 20.39 6.90 -5.69
C ASP A 302 19.97 5.74 -4.82
N THR A 303 19.23 6.04 -3.73
CA THR A 303 18.59 5.08 -2.84
C THR A 303 17.31 5.68 -2.25
N ALA A 304 16.38 4.83 -1.85
CA ALA A 304 15.21 5.26 -1.08
C ALA A 304 15.29 4.75 0.37
N ILE A 305 14.64 5.49 1.29
CA ILE A 305 14.60 5.16 2.71
C ILE A 305 13.15 5.05 3.19
N PHE A 306 12.86 4.01 3.98
CA PHE A 306 11.55 3.82 4.59
C PHE A 306 11.70 3.49 6.07
N VAL A 307 11.21 4.40 6.92
CA VAL A 307 11.34 4.35 8.39
C VAL A 307 9.99 4.43 9.09
N SER A 308 8.94 3.97 8.42
CA SER A 308 7.59 3.94 8.98
C SER A 308 7.54 3.19 10.30
N ARG A 309 6.68 3.62 11.22
CA ARG A 309 6.49 2.93 12.50
C ARG A 309 5.76 1.60 12.33
N TYR A 310 4.83 1.55 11.39
CA TYR A 310 4.13 0.34 11.01
C TYR A 310 3.68 0.40 9.55
N GLU A 311 3.67 -0.75 8.89
CA GLU A 311 3.20 -0.91 7.50
C GLU A 311 2.58 -2.28 7.30
N GLY A 312 1.50 -2.36 6.53
CA GLY A 312 1.01 -3.60 5.97
C GLY A 312 1.93 -4.06 4.83
N PHE A 313 1.97 -3.24 3.78
CA PHE A 313 2.86 -3.39 2.62
C PHE A 313 3.12 -2.01 2.01
N SER A 314 4.36 -1.65 1.82
CA SER A 314 4.70 -0.38 1.21
C SER A 314 4.72 -0.48 -0.31
N LEU A 315 3.70 0.04 -0.98
CA LEU A 315 3.68 0.14 -2.45
C LEU A 315 4.83 1.02 -2.94
N ALA A 316 5.08 2.16 -2.29
CA ALA A 316 6.19 3.05 -2.65
C ALA A 316 7.56 2.35 -2.59
N CYS A 317 7.72 1.40 -1.67
CA CYS A 317 8.94 0.61 -1.56
C CYS A 317 9.12 -0.31 -2.77
N ILE A 318 8.08 -1.08 -3.13
CA ILE A 318 8.18 -2.01 -4.27
C ILE A 318 8.19 -1.28 -5.62
N GLU A 319 7.59 -0.11 -5.72
CA GLU A 319 7.68 0.77 -6.89
C GLU A 319 9.11 1.29 -7.07
N SER A 320 9.77 1.72 -5.97
CA SER A 320 11.20 2.08 -5.98
C SER A 320 12.07 0.92 -6.47
N ILE A 321 11.88 -0.28 -5.90
CA ILE A 321 12.59 -1.50 -6.30
C ILE A 321 12.34 -1.81 -7.78
N SER A 322 11.11 -1.65 -8.26
CA SER A 322 10.77 -1.88 -9.67
C SER A 322 11.41 -0.85 -10.60
N ALA A 323 11.54 0.40 -10.17
CA ALA A 323 12.29 1.44 -10.90
C ALA A 323 13.81 1.21 -10.87
N GLY A 324 14.29 0.14 -10.23
CA GLY A 324 15.72 -0.18 -10.11
C GLY A 324 16.41 0.65 -9.02
N VAL A 325 15.69 1.17 -8.04
CA VAL A 325 16.24 1.95 -6.93
C VAL A 325 16.30 1.09 -5.68
N PRO A 326 17.49 0.83 -5.11
CA PRO A 326 17.62 0.07 -3.89
C PRO A 326 17.03 0.83 -2.71
N VAL A 327 16.45 0.09 -1.77
CA VAL A 327 15.76 0.67 -0.61
C VAL A 327 16.41 0.26 0.71
N VAL A 328 16.50 1.19 1.64
CA VAL A 328 16.94 0.95 3.02
C VAL A 328 15.73 1.00 3.94
N LEU A 329 15.53 -0.07 4.71
CA LEU A 329 14.36 -0.32 5.53
C LEU A 329 14.74 -0.52 7.00
N CYS A 330 14.00 0.10 7.92
CA CYS A 330 14.16 -0.20 9.35
C CYS A 330 13.55 -1.57 9.70
N SER A 331 14.35 -2.44 10.30
CA SER A 331 13.98 -3.82 10.66
C SER A 331 12.94 -3.92 11.77
N ASP A 332 12.82 -2.89 12.61
CA ASP A 332 11.89 -2.85 13.73
C ASP A 332 10.41 -2.81 13.29
N SER A 333 10.13 -2.25 12.11
CA SER A 333 8.76 -2.04 11.63
C SER A 333 8.48 -2.63 10.24
N LEU A 334 9.50 -2.81 9.41
CA LEU A 334 9.35 -3.27 8.04
C LEU A 334 9.92 -4.68 7.85
N SER A 335 9.47 -5.34 6.80
CA SER A 335 10.01 -6.63 6.36
C SER A 335 10.75 -6.47 5.04
N SER A 336 11.77 -7.29 4.82
CA SER A 336 12.53 -7.30 3.58
C SER A 336 11.64 -7.60 2.36
N PHE A 337 11.95 -6.97 1.25
CA PHE A 337 11.40 -7.27 -0.08
C PHE A 337 12.32 -8.17 -0.90
N GLY A 338 13.37 -8.74 -0.30
CA GLY A 338 14.39 -9.50 -1.00
C GLY A 338 15.45 -8.61 -1.66
N ASP A 339 16.02 -9.07 -2.79
CA ASP A 339 17.10 -8.37 -3.48
C ASP A 339 16.71 -6.93 -3.84
N GLY A 340 17.64 -6.01 -3.65
CA GLY A 340 17.41 -4.58 -3.80
C GLY A 340 16.81 -3.91 -2.55
N SER A 341 16.54 -4.66 -1.46
CA SER A 341 16.17 -4.10 -0.17
C SER A 341 17.21 -4.43 0.90
N ILE A 342 17.63 -3.42 1.65
CA ILE A 342 18.55 -3.54 2.78
C ILE A 342 17.76 -3.36 4.06
N LEU A 343 17.58 -4.43 4.81
CA LEU A 343 16.96 -4.38 6.13
C LEU A 343 18.05 -4.10 7.17
N THR A 344 17.88 -3.07 7.96
CA THR A 344 18.91 -2.63 8.91
C THR A 344 18.31 -2.14 10.22
N GLU A 345 19.10 -2.19 11.29
CA GLU A 345 18.74 -1.54 12.55
C GLU A 345 18.73 -0.01 12.40
N ARG A 346 17.94 0.66 13.23
CA ARG A 346 17.73 2.10 13.14
C ARG A 346 19.02 2.90 13.26
N GLN A 347 19.93 2.50 14.15
CA GLN A 347 21.23 3.15 14.37
C GLN A 347 22.18 3.01 13.18
N ASP A 348 22.02 1.98 12.36
CA ASP A 348 22.92 1.64 11.27
C ASP A 348 22.46 2.21 9.90
N VAL A 349 21.30 2.86 9.84
CA VAL A 349 20.71 3.41 8.61
C VAL A 349 21.70 4.35 7.89
N SER A 350 22.30 5.29 8.63
CA SER A 350 23.25 6.25 8.07
C SER A 350 24.45 5.57 7.43
N ASP A 351 24.98 4.55 8.10
CA ASP A 351 26.18 3.82 7.62
C ASP A 351 25.86 2.96 6.41
N ARG A 352 24.69 2.35 6.36
CA ARG A 352 24.23 1.58 5.18
C ARG A 352 24.06 2.49 3.96
N ILE A 353 23.45 3.66 4.14
CA ILE A 353 23.31 4.62 3.04
C ILE A 353 24.69 5.16 2.63
N ARG A 354 25.57 5.47 3.58
CA ARG A 354 26.95 5.90 3.29
C ARG A 354 27.69 4.86 2.46
N GLN A 355 27.59 3.58 2.82
CA GLN A 355 28.19 2.48 2.06
C GLN A 355 27.67 2.47 0.63
N LEU A 356 26.35 2.54 0.43
CA LEU A 356 25.74 2.56 -0.91
C LEU A 356 26.21 3.75 -1.75
N LEU A 357 26.27 4.94 -1.17
CA LEU A 357 26.65 6.15 -1.91
C LEU A 357 28.14 6.22 -2.24
N ASN A 358 29.00 5.53 -1.49
CA ASN A 358 30.46 5.55 -1.69
C ASN A 358 30.99 4.36 -2.51
N ASP A 359 30.18 3.31 -2.70
CA ASP A 359 30.52 2.13 -3.48
C ASP A 359 29.64 2.05 -4.74
N GLY A 360 30.16 2.61 -5.83
CA GLY A 360 29.44 2.67 -7.10
C GLY A 360 29.16 1.30 -7.73
N ASP A 361 30.03 0.32 -7.52
CA ASP A 361 29.83 -1.05 -8.02
C ASP A 361 28.73 -1.75 -7.23
N LEU A 362 28.73 -1.67 -5.90
CA LEU A 362 27.66 -2.17 -5.04
C LEU A 362 26.32 -1.52 -5.39
N LEU A 363 26.29 -0.19 -5.56
CA LEU A 363 25.06 0.53 -5.91
C LEU A 363 24.52 0.04 -7.26
N LYS A 364 25.37 -0.15 -8.26
CA LYS A 364 24.98 -0.65 -9.59
C LYS A 364 24.47 -2.08 -9.52
N GLU A 365 25.12 -2.94 -8.78
CA GLU A 365 24.68 -4.33 -8.54
C GLU A 365 23.30 -4.36 -7.90
N LEU A 366 23.10 -3.59 -6.84
CA LEU A 366 21.82 -3.53 -6.13
C LEU A 366 20.69 -2.93 -6.97
N LYS A 367 20.98 -1.95 -7.84
CA LYS A 367 20.01 -1.42 -8.80
C LYS A 367 19.53 -2.50 -9.78
N GLN A 368 20.44 -3.31 -10.29
CA GLN A 368 20.09 -4.43 -11.19
C GLN A 368 19.32 -5.52 -10.45
N ALA A 369 19.76 -5.89 -9.25
CA ALA A 369 19.13 -6.88 -8.41
C ALA A 369 17.70 -6.44 -8.01
N ALA A 370 17.50 -5.17 -7.65
CA ALA A 370 16.20 -4.59 -7.35
C ALA A 370 15.22 -4.76 -8.54
N ARG A 371 15.63 -4.32 -9.72
CA ARG A 371 14.80 -4.45 -10.92
C ARG A 371 14.45 -5.91 -11.23
N LYS A 372 15.44 -6.78 -11.22
CA LYS A 372 15.25 -8.21 -11.46
C LYS A 372 14.26 -8.81 -10.48
N ASN A 373 14.43 -8.55 -9.19
CA ASN A 373 13.55 -9.02 -8.13
C ASN A 373 12.09 -8.58 -8.32
N ALA A 374 11.85 -7.30 -8.68
CA ALA A 374 10.50 -6.82 -8.93
C ALA A 374 9.83 -7.58 -10.08
N VAL A 375 10.52 -7.73 -11.20
CA VAL A 375 10.00 -8.44 -12.39
C VAL A 375 9.77 -9.93 -12.11
N GLU A 376 10.67 -10.56 -11.37
CA GLU A 376 10.60 -12.00 -11.08
C GLU A 376 9.63 -12.35 -9.94
N ASN A 377 9.35 -11.44 -9.00
CA ASN A 377 8.66 -11.83 -7.77
C ASN A 377 7.43 -10.99 -7.42
N PHE A 378 7.29 -9.77 -7.95
CA PHE A 378 6.28 -8.82 -7.50
C PHE A 378 5.34 -8.31 -8.61
N THR A 379 5.21 -9.00 -9.74
CA THR A 379 4.22 -8.60 -10.74
C THR A 379 2.79 -8.89 -10.26
N TRP A 380 1.83 -8.05 -10.62
CA TRP A 380 0.41 -8.29 -10.33
C TRP A 380 -0.08 -9.62 -10.90
N SER A 381 0.46 -10.07 -12.03
CA SER A 381 0.15 -11.39 -12.58
C SER A 381 0.50 -12.53 -11.63
N LYS A 382 1.65 -12.47 -10.95
CA LYS A 382 2.05 -13.48 -9.95
C LYS A 382 1.21 -13.38 -8.67
N THR A 383 0.90 -12.17 -8.24
CA THR A 383 0.02 -11.91 -7.10
C THR A 383 -1.37 -12.50 -7.36
N ALA A 384 -1.97 -12.19 -8.51
CA ALA A 384 -3.27 -12.73 -8.90
C ALA A 384 -3.27 -14.27 -8.98
N GLN A 385 -2.19 -14.88 -9.49
CA GLN A 385 -2.08 -16.34 -9.50
C GLN A 385 -2.12 -16.93 -8.09
N LYS A 386 -1.36 -16.37 -7.15
CA LYS A 386 -1.35 -16.82 -5.76
C LYS A 386 -2.74 -16.71 -5.11
N TYR A 387 -3.48 -15.62 -5.35
CA TYR A 387 -4.86 -15.50 -4.87
C TYR A 387 -5.74 -16.58 -5.48
N PHE A 388 -5.68 -16.76 -6.80
CA PHE A 388 -6.52 -17.72 -7.53
C PHE A 388 -6.27 -19.16 -7.07
N ASP A 389 -5.00 -19.53 -6.87
CA ASP A 389 -4.63 -20.87 -6.39
C ASP A 389 -5.22 -21.15 -5.00
N ASN A 390 -5.26 -20.15 -4.13
CA ASN A 390 -5.83 -20.27 -2.80
C ASN A 390 -7.37 -20.19 -2.77
N PHE A 391 -8.02 -19.61 -3.77
CA PHE A 391 -9.47 -19.64 -3.88
C PHE A 391 -10.01 -21.00 -4.35
N ASN A 392 -9.19 -21.85 -4.90
CA ASN A 392 -9.57 -23.17 -5.42
C ASN A 392 -9.45 -24.32 -4.39
N ILE A 393 -9.42 -24.00 -3.09
CA ILE A 393 -9.34 -24.99 -2.01
C ILE A 393 -10.67 -25.61 -1.69
#